data_cf9ad291cc5a5b4649ff31bb8854524c
#
_entry.id   cf9ad291cc5a5b4649ff31bb8854524c
#
_cell.length_a   1.000
_cell.length_b   1.000
_cell.length_c   1.000
_cell.angle_alpha   90.00
_cell.angle_beta   90.00
_cell.angle_gamma   90.00
#
_symmetry.space_group_name_H-M   'P 1'
#
loop_
_entity.id
_entity.type
_entity.pdbx_description
1 polymer ?
#
loop_
_entity_poly.entity_id
_entity_poly.type
_entity_poly.pdbx_seq_one_letter_code
_entity_poly.pdbx_strand_id
1 'polypeptide(L)'
;MAGLRPIPARLLPDAMVVRVPDGRGGFAEGVAVSHVRFARTQSVVDDGHRGADAGAGKVYVDALNSDGAFEVPAGSRVDIGGHSYLVAECRRCEDFNGHVHHWELTVR
;
A
#
# COMPACT_ATOMS: atom_id res chain seq x y z
N MET A 1 18.49 -19.53 -9.61
CA MET A 1 18.33 -19.07 -8.67
C MET A 1 17.22 -18.35 -8.45
N ALA A 2 16.73 -18.34 -7.61
CA ALA A 2 15.56 -17.81 -7.45
C ALA A 2 15.54 -16.40 -7.24
N GLY A 3 14.49 -15.82 -7.11
CA GLY A 3 14.37 -14.44 -6.83
C GLY A 3 14.59 -14.15 -5.38
N LEU A 4 14.13 -13.00 -4.95
CA LEU A 4 14.28 -12.57 -3.60
C LEU A 4 13.32 -13.31 -2.70
N ARG A 5 13.69 -13.45 -1.45
CA ARG A 5 12.79 -14.04 -0.48
C ARG A 5 11.61 -13.12 -0.23
N PRO A 6 10.45 -13.67 -0.01
CA PRO A 6 9.30 -12.83 0.31
C PRO A 6 9.49 -12.12 1.65
N ILE A 7 8.76 -11.05 1.85
CA ILE A 7 8.79 -10.35 3.12
C ILE A 7 8.14 -11.25 4.16
N PRO A 8 8.81 -11.55 5.26
CA PRO A 8 8.24 -12.47 6.25
C PRO A 8 6.92 -11.94 6.80
N ALA A 9 5.96 -12.82 6.98
CA ALA A 9 4.65 -12.42 7.45
C ALA A 9 4.70 -11.71 8.79
N ARG A 10 5.68 -12.02 9.63
CA ARG A 10 5.77 -11.35 10.92
C ARG A 10 6.10 -9.87 10.80
N LEU A 11 6.59 -9.45 9.65
CA LEU A 11 6.86 -8.04 9.41
C LEU A 11 5.68 -7.35 8.72
N LEU A 12 4.59 -8.03 8.52
CA LEU A 12 3.43 -7.52 7.83
C LEU A 12 2.21 -7.60 8.79
N PRO A 13 2.19 -6.76 9.80
CA PRO A 13 1.19 -6.90 10.86
C PRO A 13 -0.16 -6.26 10.57
N ASP A 14 -0.29 -5.55 9.48
CA ASP A 14 -1.49 -4.75 9.26
C ASP A 14 -2.42 -5.39 8.25
N ALA A 15 -3.63 -4.88 8.19
CA ALA A 15 -4.61 -5.31 7.20
C ALA A 15 -5.32 -4.09 6.66
N MET A 16 -5.82 -4.18 5.46
CA MET A 16 -6.49 -3.05 4.84
C MET A 16 -7.65 -3.52 3.98
N VAL A 17 -8.52 -2.58 3.63
CA VAL A 17 -9.57 -2.82 2.65
C VAL A 17 -9.32 -1.85 1.50
N VAL A 18 -9.27 -2.37 0.29
CA VAL A 18 -8.97 -1.58 -0.89
C VAL A 18 -10.22 -1.44 -1.72
N ARG A 19 -10.51 -0.21 -2.15
CA ARG A 19 -11.60 0.04 -3.06
C ARG A 19 -11.04 0.69 -4.30
N VAL A 20 -11.14 0.00 -5.41
CA VAL A 20 -10.57 0.45 -6.67
C VAL A 20 -11.55 1.41 -7.34
N PRO A 21 -11.09 2.45 -8.05
CA PRO A 21 -12.01 3.34 -8.75
C PRO A 21 -12.86 2.56 -9.73
N ASP A 22 -14.14 2.90 -9.80
CA ASP A 22 -15.05 2.14 -10.66
C ASP A 22 -15.22 2.77 -12.04
N GLY A 23 -14.52 3.86 -12.30
CA GLY A 23 -14.63 4.50 -13.60
C GLY A 23 -15.83 5.42 -13.74
N ARG A 24 -16.62 5.57 -12.69
CA ARG A 24 -17.80 6.40 -12.74
C ARG A 24 -17.80 7.44 -11.64
N GLY A 25 -16.66 7.75 -11.10
CA GLY A 25 -16.56 8.73 -10.03
C GLY A 25 -16.67 8.15 -8.64
N GLY A 26 -16.86 6.86 -8.52
CA GLY A 26 -16.92 6.20 -7.21
C GLY A 26 -15.92 5.08 -7.11
N PHE A 27 -16.20 4.15 -6.21
CA PHE A 27 -15.29 3.04 -5.96
C PHE A 27 -16.03 1.72 -6.00
N ALA A 28 -15.31 0.69 -6.40
CA ALA A 28 -15.85 -0.65 -6.40
C ALA A 28 -15.94 -1.19 -4.97
N GLU A 29 -16.51 -2.37 -4.86
CA GLU A 29 -16.66 -2.99 -3.58
C GLU A 29 -15.31 -3.26 -2.95
N GLY A 30 -15.22 -3.21 -1.64
CA GLY A 30 -13.95 -3.35 -0.95
C GLY A 30 -13.38 -4.76 -1.03
N VAL A 31 -12.07 -4.84 -1.13
CA VAL A 31 -11.34 -6.10 -1.16
C VAL A 31 -10.40 -6.10 0.04
N ALA A 32 -10.47 -7.13 0.84
CA ALA A 32 -9.61 -7.22 2.02
C ALA A 32 -8.22 -7.72 1.61
N VAL A 33 -7.20 -7.06 2.08
CA VAL A 33 -5.82 -7.50 1.89
C VAL A 33 -5.17 -7.50 3.26
N SER A 34 -4.72 -8.65 3.70
CA SER A 34 -4.11 -8.75 5.02
C SER A 34 -2.64 -9.10 4.91
N HIS A 35 -1.95 -8.99 6.01
CA HIS A 35 -0.50 -9.18 6.06
C HIS A 35 0.18 -8.16 5.15
N VAL A 36 -0.07 -6.88 5.45
CA VAL A 36 0.62 -5.78 4.80
C VAL A 36 1.30 -4.97 5.89
N ARG A 37 2.14 -4.04 5.52
CA ARG A 37 2.80 -3.19 6.50
C ARG A 37 2.55 -1.74 6.14
N PHE A 38 2.00 -1.00 7.06
CA PHE A 38 1.78 0.43 6.87
C PHE A 38 2.86 1.19 7.63
N ALA A 39 3.74 1.83 6.93
CA ALA A 39 4.81 2.62 7.52
C ALA A 39 4.43 4.08 7.39
N ARG A 40 4.05 4.70 8.50
CA ARG A 40 3.65 6.10 8.47
C ARG A 40 4.83 6.99 8.24
N THR A 41 4.63 7.99 7.45
CA THR A 41 5.66 8.98 7.25
C THR A 41 5.63 9.89 8.43
N GLN A 42 6.79 10.10 9.07
CA GLN A 42 6.83 10.95 10.15
C GLN A 42 7.31 12.24 9.68
N SER A 43 6.51 13.23 9.57
CA SER A 43 6.99 14.45 9.05
C SER A 43 7.38 15.30 10.16
N VAL A 44 8.46 15.84 10.15
CA VAL A 44 8.91 16.71 11.08
C VAL A 44 8.63 18.03 10.62
N VAL A 45 7.62 18.63 10.96
CA VAL A 45 7.33 19.86 10.46
C VAL A 45 7.74 20.81 11.33
N ASP A 46 8.56 21.57 11.08
CA ASP A 46 8.94 22.47 11.93
C ASP A 46 8.51 23.76 11.65
N ASP A 47 8.01 24.16 10.67
CA ASP A 47 7.73 25.49 10.43
C ASP A 47 6.37 25.68 10.10
N GLY A 48 5.63 24.93 10.28
CA GLY A 48 4.39 25.26 10.08
C GLY A 48 3.82 25.22 8.79
N HIS A 49 4.49 25.05 7.83
CA HIS A 49 3.77 25.00 6.66
C HIS A 49 3.84 23.75 6.19
N ARG A 50 3.55 23.11 6.54
CA ARG A 50 3.53 22.14 6.15
C ARG A 50 2.85 21.47 5.61
N GLY A 51 3.07 20.94 5.42
CA GLY A 51 2.68 20.22 4.65
C GLY A 51 1.65 19.43 4.93
N ALA A 52 0.72 19.75 4.61
CA ALA A 52 -0.32 19.15 4.90
C ALA A 52 -0.34 17.77 4.53
N ASP A 53 0.18 17.42 3.62
CA ASP A 53 0.00 16.20 3.21
C ASP A 53 0.93 15.35 3.67
N ALA A 54 1.54 15.62 4.50
CA ALA A 54 2.41 14.87 4.95
C ALA A 54 1.97 13.57 4.95
N GLY A 55 1.37 13.24 4.28
CA GLY A 55 1.13 12.13 4.06
C GLY A 55 0.96 11.14 4.86
N ALA A 56 0.60 10.26 4.54
CA ALA A 56 0.41 9.29 5.36
C ALA A 56 1.50 8.32 5.38
N GLY A 57 2.00 7.85 4.30
CA GLY A 57 3.10 6.92 4.33
C GLY A 57 3.07 5.92 3.21
N LYS A 58 3.65 4.76 3.47
CA LYS A 58 3.70 3.71 2.47
C LYS A 58 3.11 2.43 3.00
N VAL A 59 2.47 1.69 2.12
CA VAL A 59 1.98 0.37 2.45
C VAL A 59 2.76 -0.64 1.62
N TYR A 60 3.31 -1.65 2.28
CA TYR A 60 4.04 -2.70 1.60
C TYR A 60 3.16 -3.93 1.50
N VAL A 61 2.99 -4.42 0.28
CA VAL A 61 2.16 -5.58 -0.01
C VAL A 61 3.06 -6.64 -0.64
N ASP A 62 3.21 -7.78 0.01
CA ASP A 62 4.08 -8.82 -0.49
C ASP A 62 3.33 -9.73 -1.46
N ALA A 63 3.96 -10.12 -2.55
CA ALA A 63 3.28 -10.90 -3.57
C ALA A 63 2.89 -12.29 -3.10
N LEU A 64 3.61 -12.84 -2.13
CA LEU A 64 3.31 -14.18 -1.66
C LEU A 64 2.63 -14.21 -0.29
N ASN A 65 3.11 -13.39 0.63
CA ASN A 65 2.65 -13.48 2.00
C ASN A 65 1.49 -12.55 2.36
N SER A 66 1.17 -11.60 1.51
CA SER A 66 -0.01 -10.78 1.75
C SER A 66 -1.21 -11.49 1.16
N ASP A 67 -2.22 -11.72 1.99
CA ASP A 67 -3.42 -12.43 1.52
C ASP A 67 -4.29 -11.48 0.72
N GLY A 68 -4.69 -11.90 -0.46
CA GLY A 68 -5.49 -11.05 -1.33
C GLY A 68 -4.68 -10.05 -2.13
N ALA A 69 -3.37 -10.21 -2.18
CA ALA A 69 -2.50 -9.24 -2.82
C ALA A 69 -2.79 -9.06 -4.30
N PHE A 70 -2.76 -7.84 -4.76
CA PHE A 70 -2.90 -7.53 -6.17
C PHE A 70 -2.29 -6.15 -6.40
N GLU A 71 -2.11 -5.78 -7.65
CA GLU A 71 -1.54 -4.49 -7.97
C GLU A 71 -2.62 -3.41 -7.83
N VAL A 72 -2.53 -2.61 -6.80
CA VAL A 72 -3.55 -1.63 -6.46
C VAL A 72 -3.34 -0.39 -7.30
N PRO A 73 -4.30 0.01 -8.11
CA PRO A 73 -4.09 1.17 -8.99
C PRO A 73 -4.04 2.47 -8.20
N ALA A 74 -3.30 3.42 -8.71
CA ALA A 74 -3.32 4.77 -8.15
C ALA A 74 -4.75 5.30 -8.22
N GLY A 75 -5.15 6.08 -7.27
CA GLY A 75 -6.51 6.57 -7.19
C GLY A 75 -7.42 5.69 -6.36
N SER A 76 -6.96 4.52 -5.96
CA SER A 76 -7.75 3.64 -5.09
C SER A 76 -7.83 4.21 -3.68
N ARG A 77 -8.85 3.79 -2.97
CA ARG A 77 -9.00 4.17 -1.57
C ARG A 77 -8.60 3.00 -0.71
N VAL A 78 -7.90 3.26 0.35
CA VAL A 78 -7.43 2.22 1.26
C VAL A 78 -7.85 2.58 2.67
N ASP A 79 -8.49 1.65 3.35
CA ASP A 79 -8.88 1.86 4.75
C ASP A 79 -7.97 1.00 5.62
N ILE A 80 -7.24 1.63 6.52
CA ILE A 80 -6.33 0.95 7.42
C ILE A 80 -6.48 1.56 8.80
N GLY A 81 -6.70 0.73 9.80
CA GLY A 81 -6.71 1.20 11.18
C GLY A 81 -7.76 2.25 11.46
N GLY A 82 -8.87 2.20 10.78
CA GLY A 82 -9.93 3.16 11.00
C GLY A 82 -9.79 4.45 10.23
N HIS A 83 -8.77 4.58 9.41
CA HIS A 83 -8.55 5.78 8.61
C HIS A 83 -8.59 5.45 7.14
N SER A 84 -9.01 6.40 6.32
CA SER A 84 -9.06 6.23 4.88
C SER A 84 -7.99 7.05 4.22
N TYR A 85 -7.34 6.46 3.25
CA TYR A 85 -6.28 7.12 2.51
C TYR A 85 -6.51 6.91 1.02
N LEU A 86 -5.87 7.73 0.20
CA LEU A 86 -5.87 7.54 -1.25
C LEU A 86 -4.50 7.09 -1.70
N VAL A 87 -4.46 6.20 -2.64
CA VAL A 87 -3.21 5.71 -3.20
C VAL A 87 -2.74 6.70 -4.24
N ALA A 88 -1.64 7.36 -3.98
CA ALA A 88 -1.07 8.32 -4.91
C ALA A 88 -0.23 7.61 -5.95
N GLU A 89 0.41 6.51 -5.57
CA GLU A 89 1.29 5.83 -6.46
C GLU A 89 1.41 4.38 -6.06
N CYS A 90 1.52 3.48 -7.01
CA CYS A 90 1.77 2.07 -6.75
C CYS A 90 3.04 1.71 -7.48
N ARG A 91 4.08 1.35 -6.73
CA ARG A 91 5.34 0.99 -7.33
C ARG A 91 5.50 -0.50 -7.28
N ARG A 92 5.73 -1.10 -8.43
CA ARG A 92 5.95 -2.54 -8.51
C ARG A 92 7.43 -2.83 -8.37
N CYS A 93 7.80 -3.64 -7.42
CA CYS A 93 9.18 -4.02 -7.19
C CYS A 93 9.36 -5.46 -7.61
N GLU A 94 10.19 -5.69 -8.61
CA GLU A 94 10.36 -7.03 -9.18
C GLU A 94 11.68 -7.64 -8.77
N ASP A 95 11.72 -8.96 -8.79
CA ASP A 95 12.96 -9.65 -8.51
C ASP A 95 13.77 -9.78 -9.79
N PHE A 96 14.87 -10.50 -9.73
CA PHE A 96 15.76 -10.60 -10.89
C PHE A 96 15.15 -11.38 -12.03
N ASN A 97 14.10 -12.12 -11.80
CA ASN A 97 13.47 -12.92 -12.83
C ASN A 97 12.25 -12.22 -13.41
N GLY A 98 12.00 -10.99 -13.03
CA GLY A 98 10.84 -10.26 -13.54
C GLY A 98 9.54 -10.55 -12.83
N HIS A 99 9.57 -11.31 -11.75
CA HIS A 99 8.36 -11.59 -10.99
C HIS A 99 8.19 -10.51 -9.92
N VAL A 100 6.97 -10.17 -9.61
CA VAL A 100 6.72 -9.17 -8.60
C VAL A 100 7.11 -9.72 -7.25
N HIS A 101 7.96 -8.99 -6.55
CA HIS A 101 8.34 -9.34 -5.19
C HIS A 101 7.37 -8.67 -4.23
N HIS A 102 7.11 -7.40 -4.42
CA HIS A 102 6.15 -6.68 -3.60
C HIS A 102 5.74 -5.38 -4.29
N TRP A 103 4.73 -4.75 -3.75
CA TRP A 103 4.32 -3.42 -4.20
C TRP A 103 4.48 -2.44 -3.05
N GLU A 104 4.84 -1.21 -3.37
CA GLU A 104 4.89 -0.13 -2.40
C GLU A 104 3.86 0.89 -2.80
N LEU A 105 2.86 1.08 -1.97
CA LEU A 105 1.82 2.05 -2.24
C LEU A 105 2.13 3.31 -1.46
N THR A 106 2.20 4.43 -2.14
CA THR A 106 2.31 5.71 -1.45
C THR A 106 0.89 6.20 -1.23
N VAL A 107 0.52 6.42 0.02
CA VAL A 107 -0.84 6.80 0.37
C VAL A 107 -0.85 8.12 1.11
N ARG A 108 -1.97 8.86 1.00
CA ARG A 108 -2.11 10.13 1.67
C ARG A 108 -3.58 10.47 1.96
#